data_545721d58d572ae805cca8a2780452fd
#
_entry.id   545721d58d572ae805cca8a2780452fd
#
_cell.length_a   1.000
_cell.length_b   1.000
_cell.length_c   1.000
_cell.angle_alpha   90.00
_cell.angle_beta   90.00
_cell.angle_gamma   90.00
#
_symmetry.space_group_name_H-M   'P 1'
#
loop_
_entity.id
_entity.type
_entity.pdbx_description
1 polymer ?
#
loop_
_entity_poly.entity_id
_entity_poly.type
_entity_poly.pdbx_seq_one_letter_code
_entity_poly.pdbx_strand_id
1 'polypeptide(L)'
;MLHLQRFSSLSGPISTQTCEKKIYAISWERTLYNPFVRKLVNESCGAYTSVQINAGIDGQISSSELIKSSHQYRCIMNACIEDLNQAADLAKSIESNQALQEMSEIFYKAELVWNLCEIMYLENPLGILPHLLEWIRIHFPNSVEETETVLASPNPGLHENYWKALYGLVFQLRLDSATKLLRIHSDFQSEAFQSAYELLKKMPVFSVRKNL
;
A
#
# COMPACT_ATOMS: atom_id res chain seq x y z
N MET A 1 -6.49 30.29 -11.89
CA MET A 1 -6.76 30.53 -10.46
C MET A 1 -7.78 29.51 -9.99
N LEU A 2 -7.33 28.38 -9.43
CA LEU A 2 -8.20 27.35 -8.89
C LEU A 2 -8.10 27.43 -7.36
N HIS A 3 -9.21 27.83 -6.75
CA HIS A 3 -9.39 27.87 -5.30
C HIS A 3 -9.42 26.42 -4.75
N LEU A 4 -8.43 26.05 -3.97
CA LEU A 4 -8.50 24.91 -3.09
C LEU A 4 -9.29 25.29 -1.84
N GLN A 5 -10.53 24.78 -1.73
CA GLN A 5 -11.33 24.91 -0.52
C GLN A 5 -10.74 24.04 0.60
N ARG A 6 -10.55 24.68 1.75
CA ARG A 6 -10.21 24.08 3.03
C ARG A 6 -11.33 23.17 3.52
N PHE A 7 -11.03 21.91 3.77
CA PHE A 7 -11.84 21.10 4.67
C PHE A 7 -11.45 21.42 6.11
N SER A 8 -12.35 22.04 6.85
CA SER A 8 -12.20 22.32 8.28
C SER A 8 -12.94 21.29 9.12
N SER A 9 -12.19 20.74 10.07
CA SER A 9 -12.54 20.28 11.41
C SER A 9 -13.64 19.24 11.62
N LEU A 10 -13.19 18.06 12.03
CA LEU A 10 -13.86 17.26 13.05
C LEU A 10 -12.93 17.23 14.28
N SER A 11 -13.33 17.96 15.32
CA SER A 11 -12.59 18.13 16.56
C SER A 11 -12.97 17.04 17.57
N GLY A 12 -12.00 16.22 17.96
CA GLY A 12 -11.99 15.43 19.18
C GLY A 12 -10.59 15.48 19.78
N PRO A 13 -10.38 15.50 21.11
CA PRO A 13 -9.07 15.71 21.70
C PRO A 13 -8.25 14.42 21.60
N ILE A 14 -7.35 14.36 20.64
CA ILE A 14 -6.29 13.36 20.55
C ILE A 14 -4.97 14.07 20.87
N SER A 15 -4.26 13.54 21.85
CA SER A 15 -2.90 13.84 22.28
C SER A 15 -2.03 14.35 21.12
N THR A 16 -1.54 15.58 21.25
CA THR A 16 -0.67 16.24 20.28
C THR A 16 0.73 15.65 20.30
N GLN A 17 0.96 14.59 19.56
CA GLN A 17 2.27 14.35 18.97
C GLN A 17 2.36 15.28 17.77
N THR A 18 3.19 16.31 17.86
CA THR A 18 3.49 17.26 16.78
C THR A 18 4.19 16.50 15.66
N CYS A 19 3.41 15.95 14.75
CA CYS A 19 3.93 15.49 13.47
C CYS A 19 4.34 16.74 12.69
N GLU A 20 5.64 17.02 12.57
CA GLU A 20 6.14 18.08 11.71
C GLU A 20 5.67 17.81 10.28
N LYS A 21 4.64 18.54 9.86
CA LYS A 21 4.19 18.52 8.46
C LYS A 21 5.26 19.19 7.62
N LYS A 22 6.17 18.41 7.04
CA LYS A 22 7.05 18.90 5.99
C LYS A 22 6.22 19.17 4.74
N ILE A 23 5.99 20.43 4.43
CA ILE A 23 5.36 20.86 3.18
C ILE A 23 6.47 20.89 2.13
N TYR A 24 6.44 19.95 1.19
CA TYR A 24 7.34 19.95 0.04
C TYR A 24 6.76 20.86 -1.04
N ALA A 25 7.48 21.94 -1.37
CA ALA A 25 7.14 22.74 -2.55
C ALA A 25 7.64 21.99 -3.80
N ILE A 26 6.72 21.49 -4.61
CA ILE A 26 7.06 20.90 -5.91
C ILE A 26 7.28 22.07 -6.88
N SER A 27 8.52 22.25 -7.37
CA SER A 27 8.81 23.21 -8.42
C SER A 27 8.22 22.71 -9.74
N TRP A 28 7.19 23.37 -10.24
CA TRP A 28 6.53 23.06 -11.50
C TRP A 28 7.50 23.04 -12.68
N GLU A 29 8.49 23.91 -12.70
CA GLU A 29 9.48 23.98 -13.78
C GLU A 29 10.33 22.72 -13.86
N ARG A 30 10.78 22.18 -12.73
CA ARG A 30 11.54 20.92 -12.71
C ARG A 30 10.71 19.71 -13.10
N THR A 31 9.42 19.71 -12.74
CA THR A 31 8.52 18.59 -12.98
C THR A 31 8.13 18.49 -14.46
N LEU A 32 7.77 19.60 -15.11
CA LEU A 32 7.35 19.64 -16.51
C LEU A 32 8.44 19.20 -17.50
N TYR A 33 9.70 19.47 -17.17
CA TYR A 33 10.84 19.12 -18.04
C TYR A 33 11.45 17.75 -17.71
N ASN A 34 10.99 17.10 -16.65
CA ASN A 34 11.49 15.77 -16.30
C ASN A 34 11.00 14.72 -17.31
N PRO A 35 11.90 13.94 -17.94
CA PRO A 35 11.53 12.97 -18.98
C PRO A 35 10.60 11.87 -18.48
N PHE A 36 10.75 11.43 -17.23
CA PHE A 36 9.94 10.37 -16.64
C PHE A 36 8.51 10.85 -16.37
N VAL A 37 8.35 12.08 -15.84
CA VAL A 37 7.03 12.69 -15.65
C VAL A 37 6.34 12.90 -16.99
N ARG A 38 7.07 13.36 -18.02
CA ARG A 38 6.51 13.52 -19.37
C ARG A 38 6.08 12.19 -19.99
N LYS A 39 6.88 11.13 -19.79
CA LYS A 39 6.52 9.77 -20.21
C LYS A 39 5.22 9.34 -19.54
N LEU A 40 5.14 9.44 -18.20
CA LEU A 40 3.94 9.09 -17.44
C LEU A 40 2.71 9.85 -17.98
N VAL A 41 2.81 11.18 -18.15
CA VAL A 41 1.69 12.00 -18.63
C VAL A 41 1.25 11.59 -20.03
N ASN A 42 2.20 11.43 -20.98
CA ASN A 42 1.89 11.10 -22.36
C ASN A 42 1.22 9.73 -22.48
N GLU A 43 1.75 8.72 -21.82
CA GLU A 43 1.20 7.36 -21.86
C GLU A 43 -0.16 7.29 -21.12
N SER A 44 -0.30 8.00 -20.01
CA SER A 44 -1.56 8.11 -19.29
C SER A 44 -2.64 8.81 -20.10
N CYS A 45 -2.28 9.85 -20.86
CA CYS A 45 -3.21 10.50 -21.82
C CYS A 45 -3.71 9.51 -22.87
N GLY A 46 -2.85 8.60 -23.36
CA GLY A 46 -3.24 7.54 -24.29
C GLY A 46 -4.26 6.57 -23.66
N ALA A 47 -4.01 6.12 -22.43
CA ALA A 47 -4.95 5.25 -21.71
C ALA A 47 -6.30 5.95 -21.46
N TYR A 48 -6.28 7.21 -21.04
CA TYR A 48 -7.48 8.02 -20.81
C TYR A 48 -8.28 8.26 -22.11
N THR A 49 -7.60 8.55 -23.21
CA THR A 49 -8.24 8.73 -24.52
C THR A 49 -8.91 7.44 -24.98
N SER A 50 -8.29 6.29 -24.74
CA SER A 50 -8.90 4.98 -25.04
C SER A 50 -10.19 4.76 -24.26
N VAL A 51 -10.22 5.15 -22.98
CA VAL A 51 -11.44 5.09 -22.15
C VAL A 51 -12.55 5.97 -22.76
N GLN A 52 -12.22 7.19 -23.17
CA GLN A 52 -13.20 8.11 -23.76
C GLN A 52 -13.74 7.60 -25.10
N ILE A 53 -12.88 7.03 -25.95
CA ILE A 53 -13.31 6.45 -27.23
C ILE A 53 -14.24 5.27 -27.00
N ASN A 54 -13.92 4.40 -26.03
CA ASN A 54 -14.70 3.21 -25.73
C ASN A 54 -16.02 3.53 -25.03
N ALA A 55 -16.13 4.68 -24.38
CA ALA A 55 -17.38 5.14 -23.75
C ALA A 55 -18.52 5.40 -24.75
N GLY A 56 -18.21 5.54 -26.03
CA GLY A 56 -19.20 5.78 -27.09
C GLY A 56 -19.97 7.08 -26.91
N ILE A 57 -21.05 7.22 -27.70
CA ILE A 57 -21.94 8.43 -27.67
C ILE A 57 -22.75 8.48 -26.37
N ASP A 58 -23.07 7.32 -25.79
CA ASP A 58 -23.90 7.20 -24.60
C ASP A 58 -23.12 7.40 -23.28
N GLY A 59 -21.80 7.58 -23.34
CA GLY A 59 -20.93 7.81 -22.18
C GLY A 59 -20.84 6.62 -21.22
N GLN A 60 -21.35 5.45 -21.59
CA GLN A 60 -21.33 4.24 -20.77
C GLN A 60 -20.13 3.36 -21.12
N ILE A 61 -19.33 3.06 -20.12
CA ILE A 61 -18.21 2.11 -20.21
C ILE A 61 -18.58 0.85 -19.44
N SER A 62 -18.25 -0.32 -20.01
CA SER A 62 -18.41 -1.58 -19.28
C SER A 62 -17.41 -1.65 -18.13
N SER A 63 -17.81 -2.29 -17.02
CA SER A 63 -16.89 -2.49 -15.87
C SER A 63 -15.61 -3.21 -16.27
N SER A 64 -15.68 -4.16 -17.21
CA SER A 64 -14.50 -4.89 -17.69
C SER A 64 -13.51 -3.99 -18.44
N GLU A 65 -14.00 -3.05 -19.26
CA GLU A 65 -13.16 -2.09 -19.98
C GLU A 65 -12.53 -1.07 -19.02
N LEU A 66 -13.29 -0.64 -18.03
CA LEU A 66 -12.78 0.27 -16.99
C LEU A 66 -11.65 -0.40 -16.19
N ILE A 67 -11.84 -1.65 -15.75
CA ILE A 67 -10.80 -2.43 -15.05
C ILE A 67 -9.57 -2.60 -15.95
N LYS A 68 -9.75 -2.96 -17.22
CA LYS A 68 -8.65 -3.11 -18.15
C LYS A 68 -7.85 -1.81 -18.34
N SER A 69 -8.54 -0.69 -18.47
CA SER A 69 -7.89 0.63 -18.62
C SER A 69 -7.17 1.05 -17.34
N SER A 70 -7.73 0.74 -16.19
CA SER A 70 -7.11 0.97 -14.89
C SER A 70 -5.81 0.16 -14.73
N HIS A 71 -5.85 -1.13 -15.06
CA HIS A 71 -4.65 -1.98 -15.07
C HIS A 71 -3.59 -1.46 -16.06
N GLN A 72 -4.00 -0.98 -17.23
CA GLN A 72 -3.07 -0.35 -18.19
C GLN A 72 -2.39 0.88 -17.60
N TYR A 73 -3.14 1.74 -16.92
CA TYR A 73 -2.57 2.91 -16.24
C TYR A 73 -1.57 2.52 -15.16
N ARG A 74 -1.86 1.47 -14.38
CA ARG A 74 -0.93 0.95 -13.38
C ARG A 74 0.34 0.35 -14.01
N CYS A 75 0.22 -0.35 -15.12
CA CYS A 75 1.37 -0.83 -15.88
C CYS A 75 2.28 0.33 -16.37
N ILE A 76 1.68 1.46 -16.77
CA ILE A 76 2.44 2.66 -17.18
C ILE A 76 3.22 3.22 -15.97
N MET A 77 2.60 3.30 -14.79
CA MET A 77 3.30 3.74 -13.58
C MET A 77 4.48 2.82 -13.24
N ASN A 78 4.27 1.51 -13.28
CA ASN A 78 5.33 0.53 -12.98
C ASN A 78 6.48 0.62 -13.99
N ALA A 79 6.21 0.78 -15.28
CA ALA A 79 7.24 0.98 -16.28
C ALA A 79 8.05 2.28 -16.04
N CYS A 80 7.39 3.34 -15.57
CA CYS A 80 8.11 4.57 -15.20
C CYS A 80 8.96 4.41 -13.93
N ILE A 81 8.49 3.61 -12.96
CA ILE A 81 9.27 3.28 -11.74
C ILE A 81 10.52 2.47 -12.11
N GLU A 82 10.38 1.48 -13.00
CA GLU A 82 11.51 0.69 -13.49
C GLU A 82 12.55 1.56 -14.21
N ASP A 83 12.11 2.44 -15.11
CA ASP A 83 13.00 3.39 -15.80
C ASP A 83 13.74 4.31 -14.81
N LEU A 84 13.05 4.80 -13.78
CA LEU A 84 13.64 5.65 -12.74
C LEU A 84 14.69 4.89 -11.94
N ASN A 85 14.41 3.64 -11.55
CA ASN A 85 15.35 2.81 -10.80
C ASN A 85 16.59 2.50 -11.65
N GLN A 86 16.42 2.14 -12.92
CA GLN A 86 17.54 1.92 -13.84
C GLN A 86 18.38 3.20 -14.03
N ALA A 87 17.73 4.35 -14.16
CA ALA A 87 18.43 5.62 -14.26
C ALA A 87 19.17 5.99 -12.97
N ALA A 88 18.62 5.66 -11.80
CA ALA A 88 19.28 5.86 -10.51
C ALA A 88 20.53 4.98 -10.38
N ASP A 89 20.48 3.72 -10.81
CA ASP A 89 21.62 2.79 -10.81
C ASP A 89 22.77 3.26 -11.73
N LEU A 90 22.42 3.97 -12.80
CA LEU A 90 23.39 4.52 -13.76
C LEU A 90 23.86 5.94 -13.42
N ALA A 91 23.31 6.55 -12.37
CA ALA A 91 23.61 7.92 -11.99
C ALA A 91 25.06 8.07 -11.51
N LYS A 92 25.76 9.07 -12.05
CA LYS A 92 27.19 9.32 -11.75
C LYS A 92 27.40 10.13 -10.46
N SER A 93 26.38 10.80 -9.97
CA SER A 93 26.46 11.60 -8.74
C SER A 93 25.44 11.12 -7.70
N ILE A 94 25.82 11.25 -6.43
CA ILE A 94 24.95 10.88 -5.30
C ILE A 94 23.68 11.72 -5.30
N GLU A 95 23.77 13.00 -5.60
CA GLU A 95 22.61 13.91 -5.66
C GLU A 95 21.61 13.51 -6.76
N SER A 96 22.14 13.12 -7.94
CA SER A 96 21.28 12.65 -9.05
C SER A 96 20.62 11.34 -8.71
N ASN A 97 21.34 10.39 -8.11
CA ASN A 97 20.79 9.11 -7.66
C ASN A 97 19.67 9.33 -6.64
N GLN A 98 19.93 10.15 -5.61
CA GLN A 98 18.93 10.45 -4.58
C GLN A 98 17.66 11.10 -5.15
N ALA A 99 17.81 12.06 -6.06
CA ALA A 99 16.64 12.71 -6.69
C ALA A 99 15.79 11.75 -7.52
N LEU A 100 16.44 10.80 -8.21
CA LEU A 100 15.73 9.75 -8.99
C LEU A 100 15.04 8.74 -8.07
N GLN A 101 15.68 8.35 -6.96
CA GLN A 101 15.08 7.48 -5.96
C GLN A 101 13.86 8.13 -5.28
N GLU A 102 13.96 9.39 -4.89
CA GLU A 102 12.83 10.14 -4.32
C GLU A 102 11.64 10.21 -5.30
N MET A 103 11.92 10.41 -6.58
CA MET A 103 10.88 10.39 -7.61
C MET A 103 10.28 9.00 -7.80
N SER A 104 11.08 7.95 -7.81
CA SER A 104 10.64 6.56 -7.87
C SER A 104 9.73 6.23 -6.69
N GLU A 105 10.07 6.68 -5.47
CA GLU A 105 9.21 6.51 -4.31
C GLU A 105 7.84 7.21 -4.44
N ILE A 106 7.81 8.41 -5.04
CA ILE A 106 6.54 9.13 -5.27
C ILE A 106 5.67 8.34 -6.23
N PHE A 107 6.24 7.83 -7.33
CA PHE A 107 5.50 7.04 -8.31
C PHE A 107 5.02 5.71 -7.71
N TYR A 108 5.85 5.05 -6.92
CA TYR A 108 5.48 3.84 -6.19
C TYR A 108 4.31 4.09 -5.21
N LYS A 109 4.37 5.19 -4.45
CA LYS A 109 3.27 5.56 -3.55
C LYS A 109 1.97 5.88 -4.32
N ALA A 110 2.07 6.49 -5.49
CA ALA A 110 0.93 6.76 -6.36
C ALA A 110 0.34 5.45 -6.93
N GLU A 111 1.17 4.52 -7.38
CA GLU A 111 0.77 3.19 -7.83
C GLU A 111 0.07 2.40 -6.73
N LEU A 112 0.65 2.38 -5.53
CA LEU A 112 0.11 1.73 -4.35
C LEU A 112 -1.30 2.25 -4.00
N VAL A 113 -1.49 3.57 -3.99
CA VAL A 113 -2.80 4.18 -3.75
C VAL A 113 -3.78 3.85 -4.87
N TRP A 114 -3.33 3.87 -6.13
CA TRP A 114 -4.17 3.52 -7.27
C TRP A 114 -4.63 2.07 -7.21
N ASN A 115 -3.74 1.14 -6.90
CA ASN A 115 -4.07 -0.28 -6.72
C ASN A 115 -5.09 -0.49 -5.60
N LEU A 116 -4.96 0.23 -4.49
CA LEU A 116 -5.97 0.22 -3.43
C LEU A 116 -7.33 0.73 -3.93
N CYS A 117 -7.35 1.79 -4.73
CA CYS A 117 -8.58 2.29 -5.34
C CYS A 117 -9.21 1.26 -6.31
N GLU A 118 -8.42 0.53 -7.09
CA GLU A 118 -8.91 -0.57 -7.93
C GLU A 118 -9.64 -1.61 -7.09
N ILE A 119 -9.02 -2.09 -6.01
CA ILE A 119 -9.61 -3.09 -5.11
C ILE A 119 -10.92 -2.58 -4.50
N MET A 120 -10.95 -1.32 -4.07
CA MET A 120 -12.09 -0.78 -3.34
C MET A 120 -13.29 -0.40 -4.22
N TYR A 121 -13.05 0.01 -5.47
CA TYR A 121 -14.07 0.64 -6.31
C TYR A 121 -14.34 -0.06 -7.63
N LEU A 122 -13.38 -0.80 -8.17
CA LEU A 122 -13.50 -1.42 -9.49
C LEU A 122 -13.72 -2.92 -9.42
N GLU A 123 -13.26 -3.58 -8.37
CA GLU A 123 -13.44 -5.01 -8.20
C GLU A 123 -14.83 -5.39 -7.67
N ASN A 124 -15.17 -6.67 -7.81
CA ASN A 124 -16.44 -7.19 -7.30
C ASN A 124 -16.49 -7.04 -5.76
N PRO A 125 -17.55 -6.45 -5.19
CA PRO A 125 -17.71 -6.28 -3.75
C PRO A 125 -17.49 -7.56 -2.91
N LEU A 126 -17.79 -8.73 -3.46
CA LEU A 126 -17.57 -10.02 -2.80
C LEU A 126 -16.09 -10.41 -2.71
N GLY A 127 -15.24 -9.82 -3.52
CA GLY A 127 -13.79 -10.07 -3.55
C GLY A 127 -12.94 -9.04 -2.79
N ILE A 128 -13.52 -7.95 -2.32
CA ILE A 128 -12.75 -6.83 -1.75
C ILE A 128 -11.86 -7.30 -0.59
N LEU A 129 -12.41 -8.01 0.39
CA LEU A 129 -11.66 -8.38 1.59
C LEU A 129 -10.46 -9.29 1.32
N PRO A 130 -10.57 -10.38 0.54
CA PRO A 130 -9.43 -11.19 0.15
C PRO A 130 -8.33 -10.40 -0.57
N HIS A 131 -8.70 -9.54 -1.54
CA HIS A 131 -7.75 -8.75 -2.31
C HIS A 131 -7.09 -7.66 -1.45
N LEU A 132 -7.84 -7.02 -0.55
CA LEU A 132 -7.31 -6.07 0.40
C LEU A 132 -6.28 -6.72 1.35
N LEU A 133 -6.55 -7.93 1.83
CA LEU A 133 -5.62 -8.67 2.66
C LEU A 133 -4.34 -9.05 1.91
N GLU A 134 -4.47 -9.45 0.65
CA GLU A 134 -3.32 -9.74 -0.20
C GLU A 134 -2.51 -8.47 -0.45
N TRP A 135 -3.16 -7.35 -0.75
CA TRP A 135 -2.54 -6.05 -0.89
C TRP A 135 -1.76 -5.63 0.36
N ILE A 136 -2.35 -5.78 1.56
CA ILE A 136 -1.67 -5.50 2.83
C ILE A 136 -0.44 -6.40 3.00
N ARG A 137 -0.54 -7.68 2.66
CA ARG A 137 0.57 -8.64 2.80
C ARG A 137 1.74 -8.34 1.87
N ILE A 138 1.45 -7.84 0.67
CA ILE A 138 2.46 -7.49 -0.34
C ILE A 138 3.16 -6.19 0.03
N HIS A 139 2.40 -5.16 0.40
CA HIS A 139 2.95 -3.83 0.61
C HIS A 139 3.45 -3.56 2.03
N PHE A 140 3.08 -4.39 3.01
CA PHE A 140 3.53 -4.29 4.40
C PHE A 140 4.09 -5.63 4.93
N PRO A 141 5.15 -6.18 4.30
CA PRO A 141 5.69 -7.50 4.66
C PRO A 141 6.43 -7.55 6.00
N ASN A 142 6.76 -6.41 6.59
CA ASN A 142 7.66 -6.27 7.75
C ASN A 142 7.24 -7.12 8.97
N SER A 143 5.95 -7.42 9.12
CA SER A 143 5.47 -8.24 10.25
C SER A 143 6.03 -9.67 10.26
N VAL A 144 6.41 -10.22 9.10
CA VAL A 144 7.03 -11.54 9.01
C VAL A 144 8.47 -11.48 9.49
N GLU A 145 9.25 -10.52 8.99
CA GLU A 145 10.64 -10.29 9.38
C GLU A 145 10.75 -9.91 10.87
N GLU A 146 9.87 -9.03 11.35
CA GLU A 146 9.78 -8.69 12.77
C GLU A 146 9.45 -9.91 13.63
N THR A 147 8.58 -10.80 13.15
CA THR A 147 8.25 -12.04 13.86
C THR A 147 9.46 -12.97 13.94
N GLU A 148 10.21 -13.13 12.85
CA GLU A 148 11.43 -13.94 12.82
C GLU A 148 12.48 -13.38 13.80
N THR A 149 12.66 -12.06 13.82
CA THR A 149 13.56 -11.39 14.77
C THR A 149 13.14 -11.61 16.21
N VAL A 150 11.84 -11.49 16.52
CA VAL A 150 11.29 -11.76 17.85
C VAL A 150 11.51 -13.21 18.25
N LEU A 151 11.25 -14.16 17.37
CA LEU A 151 11.41 -15.59 17.65
C LEU A 151 12.87 -16.01 17.84
N ALA A 152 13.81 -15.32 17.20
CA ALA A 152 15.25 -15.57 17.37
C ALA A 152 15.80 -15.02 18.70
N SER A 153 15.06 -14.19 19.41
CA SER A 153 15.48 -13.61 20.68
C SER A 153 15.41 -14.64 21.81
N PRO A 154 16.27 -14.54 22.85
CA PRO A 154 16.26 -15.45 24.00
C PRO A 154 14.94 -15.41 24.81
N ASN A 155 14.28 -14.23 24.85
CA ASN A 155 13.02 -14.01 25.52
C ASN A 155 12.02 -13.31 24.59
N PRO A 156 11.35 -14.03 23.69
CA PRO A 156 10.47 -13.45 22.69
C PRO A 156 9.35 -12.57 23.28
N GLY A 157 8.75 -12.98 24.39
CA GLY A 157 7.65 -12.24 25.03
C GLY A 157 8.04 -10.88 25.64
N LEU A 158 9.33 -10.65 25.88
CA LEU A 158 9.86 -9.38 26.39
C LEU A 158 10.55 -8.54 25.31
N HIS A 159 10.57 -9.00 24.07
CA HIS A 159 11.18 -8.28 22.96
C HIS A 159 10.39 -7.01 22.64
N GLU A 160 11.09 -5.90 22.40
CA GLU A 160 10.47 -4.58 22.14
C GLU A 160 9.46 -4.59 20.98
N ASN A 161 9.74 -5.38 19.94
CA ASN A 161 8.88 -5.51 18.76
C ASN A 161 7.82 -6.62 18.87
N TYR A 162 7.68 -7.29 20.03
CA TYR A 162 6.74 -8.40 20.19
C TYR A 162 5.31 -8.03 19.83
N TRP A 163 4.81 -6.94 20.40
CA TRP A 163 3.44 -6.49 20.16
C TRP A 163 3.25 -5.98 18.73
N LYS A 164 4.26 -5.33 18.17
CA LYS A 164 4.24 -4.84 16.79
C LYS A 164 4.13 -6.02 15.80
N ALA A 165 4.94 -7.05 15.99
CA ALA A 165 4.88 -8.29 15.23
C ALA A 165 3.52 -8.98 15.37
N LEU A 166 3.02 -9.13 16.61
CA LEU A 166 1.73 -9.77 16.85
C LEU A 166 0.57 -9.03 16.18
N TYR A 167 0.50 -7.71 16.34
CA TYR A 167 -0.54 -6.91 15.65
C TYR A 167 -0.41 -7.00 14.14
N GLY A 168 0.78 -6.93 13.58
CA GLY A 168 1.02 -7.08 12.14
C GLY A 168 0.51 -8.41 11.61
N LEU A 169 0.76 -9.51 12.31
CA LEU A 169 0.23 -10.84 11.94
C LEU A 169 -1.29 -10.90 12.00
N VAL A 170 -1.90 -10.31 13.04
CA VAL A 170 -3.37 -10.28 13.19
C VAL A 170 -4.01 -9.44 12.09
N PHE A 171 -3.48 -8.25 11.78
CA PHE A 171 -3.99 -7.41 10.70
C PHE A 171 -3.86 -8.04 9.31
N GLN A 172 -2.85 -8.88 9.11
CA GLN A 172 -2.67 -9.65 7.88
C GLN A 172 -3.49 -10.95 7.87
N LEU A 173 -4.27 -11.23 8.91
CA LEU A 173 -4.96 -12.52 9.12
C LEU A 173 -4.03 -13.74 8.99
N ARG A 174 -2.78 -13.60 9.42
CA ARG A 174 -1.83 -14.71 9.58
C ARG A 174 -2.03 -15.38 10.95
N LEU A 175 -3.25 -15.89 11.15
CA LEU A 175 -3.72 -16.33 12.47
C LEU A 175 -2.91 -17.47 13.06
N ASP A 176 -2.40 -18.40 12.22
CA ASP A 176 -1.53 -19.49 12.67
C ASP A 176 -0.21 -18.98 13.25
N SER A 177 0.39 -17.97 12.63
CA SER A 177 1.62 -17.35 13.13
C SER A 177 1.36 -16.51 14.37
N ALA A 178 0.24 -15.76 14.38
CA ALA A 178 -0.17 -14.97 15.53
C ALA A 178 -0.44 -15.84 16.78
N THR A 179 -1.14 -16.97 16.61
CA THR A 179 -1.42 -17.90 17.71
C THR A 179 -0.15 -18.59 18.20
N LYS A 180 0.80 -18.93 17.32
CA LYS A 180 2.12 -19.45 17.71
C LYS A 180 2.90 -18.44 18.55
N LEU A 181 2.95 -17.18 18.08
CA LEU A 181 3.65 -16.11 18.79
C LEU A 181 3.01 -15.83 20.15
N LEU A 182 1.67 -15.82 20.22
CA LEU A 182 0.95 -15.62 21.47
C LEU A 182 1.27 -16.70 22.53
N ARG A 183 1.44 -17.96 22.11
CA ARG A 183 1.74 -19.09 23.01
C ARG A 183 3.13 -19.02 23.63
N ILE A 184 4.05 -18.29 23.07
CA ILE A 184 5.44 -18.17 23.55
C ILE A 184 5.56 -17.09 24.65
N HIS A 185 4.54 -16.23 24.82
CA HIS A 185 4.58 -15.19 25.84
C HIS A 185 4.57 -15.79 27.25
N SER A 186 5.35 -15.21 28.17
CA SER A 186 5.44 -15.66 29.57
C SER A 186 4.08 -15.73 30.28
N ASP A 187 3.20 -14.76 29.97
CA ASP A 187 1.89 -14.63 30.58
C ASP A 187 0.77 -15.37 29.82
N PHE A 188 1.16 -16.30 28.93
CA PHE A 188 0.19 -17.06 28.12
C PHE A 188 -0.88 -17.77 28.96
N GLN A 189 -0.56 -18.17 30.19
CA GLN A 189 -1.50 -18.82 31.09
C GLN A 189 -2.52 -17.87 31.73
N SER A 190 -2.38 -16.55 31.56
CA SER A 190 -3.36 -15.60 32.07
C SER A 190 -4.68 -15.68 31.28
N GLU A 191 -5.77 -15.36 31.96
CA GLU A 191 -7.12 -15.40 31.37
C GLU A 191 -7.23 -14.51 30.11
N ALA A 192 -6.58 -13.35 30.12
CA ALA A 192 -6.57 -12.42 28.99
C ALA A 192 -5.93 -13.04 27.74
N PHE A 193 -4.76 -13.69 27.89
CA PHE A 193 -4.06 -14.33 26.76
C PHE A 193 -4.83 -15.56 26.26
N GLN A 194 -5.39 -16.37 27.16
CA GLN A 194 -6.22 -17.51 26.77
C GLN A 194 -7.47 -17.08 26.00
N SER A 195 -8.14 -16.02 26.47
CA SER A 195 -9.30 -15.45 25.77
C SER A 195 -8.93 -14.93 24.38
N ALA A 196 -7.81 -14.20 24.24
CA ALA A 196 -7.33 -13.72 22.96
C ALA A 196 -6.95 -14.88 22.01
N TYR A 197 -6.29 -15.91 22.52
CA TYR A 197 -5.93 -17.11 21.77
C TYR A 197 -7.16 -17.84 21.21
N GLU A 198 -8.16 -18.06 22.05
CA GLU A 198 -9.42 -18.72 21.64
C GLU A 198 -10.21 -17.86 20.62
N LEU A 199 -10.16 -16.53 20.76
CA LEU A 199 -10.74 -15.60 19.79
C LEU A 199 -10.07 -15.74 18.43
N LEU A 200 -8.73 -15.69 18.38
CA LEU A 200 -7.97 -15.82 17.12
C LEU A 200 -8.23 -17.16 16.44
N LYS A 201 -8.37 -18.27 17.20
CA LYS A 201 -8.70 -19.59 16.64
C LYS A 201 -10.09 -19.66 16.02
N LYS A 202 -11.02 -18.86 16.51
CA LYS A 202 -12.41 -18.81 16.02
C LYS A 202 -12.62 -17.82 14.89
N MET A 203 -11.63 -16.97 14.60
CA MET A 203 -11.73 -16.02 13.50
C MET A 203 -11.81 -16.74 12.15
N PRO A 204 -12.69 -16.27 11.25
CA PRO A 204 -12.81 -16.86 9.92
C PRO A 204 -11.53 -16.65 9.11
N VAL A 205 -11.04 -17.70 8.46
CA VAL A 205 -9.90 -17.63 7.55
C VAL A 205 -10.41 -17.32 6.14
N PHE A 206 -10.02 -16.18 5.61
CA PHE A 206 -10.31 -15.82 4.22
C PHE A 206 -9.17 -16.31 3.32
N SER A 207 -9.48 -17.24 2.42
CA SER A 207 -8.57 -17.65 1.37
C SER A 207 -9.06 -17.09 0.03
N VAL A 208 -8.18 -16.45 -0.71
CA VAL A 208 -8.43 -16.18 -2.13
C VAL A 208 -8.45 -17.54 -2.83
N ARG A 209 -9.63 -18.03 -3.20
CA ARG A 209 -9.72 -19.18 -4.12
C ARG A 209 -9.13 -18.69 -5.44
N LYS A 210 -7.94 -19.14 -5.77
CA LYS A 210 -7.44 -19.06 -7.15
C LYS A 210 -8.41 -19.88 -7.99
N ASN A 211 -9.33 -19.23 -8.68
CA ASN A 211 -10.04 -19.84 -9.77
C ASN A 211 -9.00 -20.09 -10.86
N LEU A 212 -8.54 -21.33 -10.96
CA LEU A 212 -7.77 -21.87 -12.06
C LEU A 212 -8.66 -21.95 -13.31
#